data_42125d3474b30a19157c7b69b016397c
#
_entry.id   42125d3474b30a19157c7b69b016397c
#
_cell.length_a   1.000
_cell.length_b   1.000
_cell.length_c   1.000
_cell.angle_alpha   90.00
_cell.angle_beta   90.00
_cell.angle_gamma   90.00
#
_symmetry.space_group_name_H-M   'P 1'
#
loop_
_entity.id
_entity.type
_entity.pdbx_description
1 polymer ?
#
loop_
_entity_poly.entity_id
_entity_poly.type
_entity_poly.pdbx_seq_one_letter_code
_entity_poly.pdbx_strand_id
1 'polypeptide(L)'
;MSKTDILNKIASAGLVGRGGASFPTAQKWAAVKDALKIKKLGYIIVNGAEGEPGVKKDGYIIANYPDEVLNGVYLADQFLGSAKIKRIYFFLNHDYYKKYGSGLKKVLAAKRYQALAKKLEFFLKPDTLAYIAGEETALLNLIEGKKIQPRLKPPYPTTSGLHNHPTLINNTETFYNISRVIRGKYEEDRFYTITGGVKRPGVYKLPINLTIEEILRRTDNYPSWPFFVQSGGEASGEVFNSDQLDQPVAGAGSIMIYHEEETDRRKLLKYWLKFYQNQSCGQCAPCREGTYRLWELVNKKEIDYKLFWEIVASLEETSFCGLGSSLPVPLKSYFNNIVKIVKK
;
A
#
# COMPACT_ATOMS: atom_id res chain seq x y z
N MET A 1 18.18 20.12 15.27
CA MET A 1 18.10 18.68 15.61
C MET A 1 19.14 17.94 14.79
N SER A 2 19.95 17.10 15.41
CA SER A 2 20.97 16.32 14.70
C SER A 2 20.34 15.22 13.82
N LYS A 3 21.10 14.71 12.83
CA LYS A 3 20.63 13.58 12.00
C LYS A 3 20.46 12.30 12.82
N THR A 4 21.31 12.12 13.84
CA THR A 4 21.21 10.99 14.76
C THR A 4 19.92 11.07 15.58
N ASP A 5 19.52 12.27 16.04
CA ASP A 5 18.28 12.46 16.80
C ASP A 5 17.04 12.13 15.98
N ILE A 6 17.04 12.47 14.67
CA ILE A 6 15.93 12.11 13.76
C ILE A 6 15.77 10.60 13.70
N LEU A 7 16.86 9.88 13.43
CA LEU A 7 16.84 8.42 13.28
C LEU A 7 16.42 7.72 14.57
N ASN A 8 16.98 8.17 15.71
CA ASN A 8 16.65 7.63 17.03
C ASN A 8 15.17 7.84 17.38
N LYS A 9 14.61 9.01 17.12
CA LYS A 9 13.18 9.27 17.35
C LYS A 9 12.28 8.37 16.49
N ILE A 10 12.61 8.17 15.21
CA ILE A 10 11.85 7.26 14.32
C ILE A 10 11.96 5.80 14.82
N ALA A 11 13.16 5.39 15.26
CA ALA A 11 13.38 4.05 15.81
C ALA A 11 12.62 3.83 17.13
N SER A 12 12.73 4.77 18.08
CA SER A 12 12.05 4.70 19.38
C SER A 12 10.53 4.73 19.27
N ALA A 13 9.99 5.37 18.22
CA ALA A 13 8.57 5.36 17.93
C ALA A 13 8.09 4.02 17.30
N GLY A 14 8.98 3.06 17.05
CA GLY A 14 8.62 1.79 16.40
C GLY A 14 8.00 1.96 15.00
N LEU A 15 8.22 3.10 14.33
CA LEU A 15 7.52 3.42 13.10
C LEU A 15 7.88 2.46 11.97
N VAL A 16 6.86 1.76 11.44
CA VAL A 16 6.96 0.92 10.25
C VAL A 16 6.30 1.57 9.04
N GLY A 17 6.68 1.12 7.84
CA GLY A 17 6.08 1.57 6.59
C GLY A 17 4.59 1.28 6.50
N ARG A 18 3.80 2.26 6.06
CA ARG A 18 2.32 2.20 5.98
C ARG A 18 1.79 1.88 4.58
N GLY A 19 2.66 1.41 3.68
CA GLY A 19 2.27 0.99 2.33
C GLY A 19 1.92 -0.50 2.17
N GLY A 20 1.74 -1.23 3.28
CA GLY A 20 1.38 -2.66 3.29
C GLY A 20 2.49 -3.60 3.77
N ALA A 21 3.76 -3.36 3.43
CA ALA A 21 4.87 -4.27 3.76
C ALA A 21 5.43 -4.13 5.19
N SER A 22 5.01 -3.15 5.96
CA SER A 22 5.40 -2.91 7.38
C SER A 22 6.91 -2.94 7.67
N PHE A 23 7.77 -2.56 6.71
CA PHE A 23 9.22 -2.54 6.90
C PHE A 23 9.64 -1.42 7.88
N PRO A 24 10.58 -1.66 8.84
CA PRO A 24 11.02 -0.66 9.81
C PRO A 24 11.59 0.60 9.14
N THR A 25 10.96 1.76 9.38
CA THR A 25 11.28 3.02 8.70
C THR A 25 12.69 3.50 9.00
N ALA A 26 13.14 3.39 10.27
CA ALA A 26 14.48 3.80 10.67
C ALA A 26 15.56 2.99 9.95
N GLN A 27 15.38 1.68 9.79
CA GLN A 27 16.32 0.81 9.07
C GLN A 27 16.41 1.20 7.59
N LYS A 28 15.25 1.46 6.93
CA LYS A 28 15.21 1.92 5.54
C LYS A 28 15.98 3.24 5.37
N TRP A 29 15.77 4.20 6.26
CA TRP A 29 16.45 5.50 6.22
C TRP A 29 17.96 5.38 6.44
N ALA A 30 18.38 4.56 7.41
CA ALA A 30 19.80 4.28 7.67
C ALA A 30 20.47 3.65 6.44
N ALA A 31 19.85 2.63 5.83
CA ALA A 31 20.39 1.95 4.65
C ALA A 31 20.62 2.91 3.47
N VAL A 32 19.65 3.81 3.19
CA VAL A 32 19.81 4.82 2.12
C VAL A 32 20.94 5.80 2.48
N LYS A 33 21.00 6.26 3.72
CA LYS A 33 22.05 7.19 4.17
C LYS A 33 23.45 6.59 4.04
N ASP A 34 23.59 5.29 4.38
CA ASP A 34 24.88 4.60 4.28
C ASP A 34 25.29 4.40 2.82
N ALA A 35 24.36 4.01 1.96
CA ALA A 35 24.61 3.91 0.51
C ALA A 35 25.00 5.25 -0.12
N LEU A 36 24.49 6.38 0.38
CA LEU A 36 24.85 7.73 -0.06
C LEU A 36 26.26 8.18 0.37
N LYS A 37 26.94 7.47 1.28
CA LYS A 37 28.36 7.71 1.57
C LYS A 37 29.25 7.33 0.38
N ILE A 38 28.83 6.30 -0.36
CA ILE A 38 29.55 5.76 -1.52
C ILE A 38 29.08 6.43 -2.80
N LYS A 39 27.78 6.36 -3.11
CA LYS A 39 27.19 6.83 -4.39
C LYS A 39 27.06 8.35 -4.51
N LYS A 40 27.09 9.08 -3.41
CA LYS A 40 27.04 10.57 -3.29
C LYS A 40 25.84 11.26 -3.93
N LEU A 41 24.97 10.54 -4.62
CA LEU A 41 23.75 11.03 -5.28
C LEU A 41 22.60 10.06 -4.99
N GLY A 42 21.38 10.56 -4.74
CA GLY A 42 20.20 9.76 -4.51
C GLY A 42 18.89 10.47 -4.80
N TYR A 43 17.79 9.76 -4.53
CA TYR A 43 16.44 10.20 -4.80
C TYR A 43 15.51 9.91 -3.60
N ILE A 44 14.41 10.66 -3.54
CA ILE A 44 13.31 10.38 -2.61
C ILE A 44 12.03 10.22 -3.45
N ILE A 45 11.19 9.24 -3.08
CA ILE A 45 9.89 9.04 -3.71
C ILE A 45 8.83 8.95 -2.62
N VAL A 46 7.83 9.82 -2.72
CA VAL A 46 6.58 9.71 -1.98
C VAL A 46 5.66 8.84 -2.79
N ASN A 47 5.38 7.63 -2.30
CA ASN A 47 4.49 6.70 -2.97
C ASN A 47 3.04 6.91 -2.48
N GLY A 48 2.31 7.76 -3.16
CA GLY A 48 0.88 8.01 -3.00
C GLY A 48 0.04 7.38 -4.13
N ALA A 49 0.52 6.28 -4.71
CA ALA A 49 -0.17 5.57 -5.80
C ALA A 49 -1.56 5.09 -5.41
N GLU A 50 -1.72 4.63 -4.17
CA GLU A 50 -2.95 4.06 -3.59
C GLU A 50 -3.76 3.26 -4.62
N GLY A 51 -3.20 2.13 -5.03
CA GLY A 51 -3.77 1.29 -6.09
C GLY A 51 -4.67 0.17 -5.58
N GLU A 52 -4.66 -0.11 -4.28
CA GLU A 52 -5.49 -1.14 -3.65
C GLU A 52 -6.97 -0.72 -3.68
N PRO A 53 -7.87 -1.52 -4.27
CA PRO A 53 -9.30 -1.21 -4.25
C PRO A 53 -9.83 -1.04 -2.83
N GLY A 54 -10.82 -0.17 -2.67
CA GLY A 54 -11.43 0.11 -1.36
C GLY A 54 -10.58 0.94 -0.39
N VAL A 55 -9.30 1.21 -0.69
CA VAL A 55 -8.41 2.04 0.15
C VAL A 55 -8.44 3.50 -0.30
N LYS A 56 -8.60 4.44 0.66
CA LYS A 56 -8.70 5.90 0.39
C LYS A 56 -7.93 6.74 1.41
N LYS A 57 -7.04 6.14 2.18
CA LYS A 57 -6.32 6.82 3.27
C LYS A 57 -5.30 7.83 2.78
N ASP A 58 -4.55 7.52 1.70
CA ASP A 58 -3.50 8.40 1.20
C ASP A 58 -4.12 9.69 0.62
N GLY A 59 -5.23 9.56 -0.11
CA GLY A 59 -6.01 10.71 -0.58
C GLY A 59 -6.54 11.56 0.57
N TYR A 60 -7.07 10.93 1.61
CA TYR A 60 -7.54 11.62 2.82
C TYR A 60 -6.41 12.37 3.53
N ILE A 61 -5.24 11.75 3.68
CA ILE A 61 -4.06 12.36 4.31
C ILE A 61 -3.56 13.57 3.50
N ILE A 62 -3.50 13.44 2.19
CA ILE A 62 -3.08 14.52 1.29
C ILE A 62 -4.05 15.72 1.37
N ALA A 63 -5.36 15.42 1.47
CA ALA A 63 -6.39 16.45 1.56
C ALA A 63 -6.34 17.24 2.88
N ASN A 64 -6.18 16.52 4.01
CA ASN A 64 -6.35 17.09 5.34
C ASN A 64 -5.03 17.47 6.03
N TYR A 65 -3.91 16.83 5.66
CA TYR A 65 -2.62 16.98 6.32
C TYR A 65 -1.45 17.20 5.33
N PRO A 66 -1.61 18.04 4.28
CA PRO A 66 -0.56 18.22 3.26
C PRO A 66 0.74 18.76 3.85
N ASP A 67 0.66 19.55 4.93
CA ASP A 67 1.83 20.09 5.62
C ASP A 67 2.65 19.02 6.33
N GLU A 68 1.98 18.10 7.04
CA GLU A 68 2.65 16.98 7.69
C GLU A 68 3.35 16.09 6.68
N VAL A 69 2.72 15.78 5.55
CA VAL A 69 3.34 14.98 4.48
C VAL A 69 4.59 15.67 3.95
N LEU A 70 4.47 16.95 3.54
CA LEU A 70 5.59 17.72 2.99
C LEU A 70 6.69 17.95 4.02
N ASN A 71 6.35 18.12 5.31
CA ASN A 71 7.34 18.22 6.38
C ASN A 71 8.08 16.89 6.57
N GLY A 72 7.42 15.75 6.50
CA GLY A 72 8.08 14.44 6.53
C GLY A 72 9.07 14.25 5.37
N VAL A 73 8.69 14.69 4.16
CA VAL A 73 9.57 14.67 2.99
C VAL A 73 10.76 15.62 3.17
N TYR A 74 10.52 16.83 3.68
CA TYR A 74 11.57 17.80 4.02
C TYR A 74 12.57 17.23 5.03
N LEU A 75 12.08 16.58 6.08
CA LEU A 75 12.92 15.93 7.10
C LEU A 75 13.78 14.81 6.48
N ALA A 76 13.24 14.04 5.55
CA ALA A 76 14.00 13.02 4.82
C ALA A 76 15.12 13.64 3.96
N ASP A 77 14.81 14.71 3.21
CA ASP A 77 15.80 15.44 2.41
C ASP A 77 16.95 15.98 3.29
N GLN A 78 16.62 16.58 4.45
CA GLN A 78 17.62 17.08 5.40
C GLN A 78 18.45 15.96 6.04
N PHE A 79 17.80 14.85 6.42
CA PHE A 79 18.47 13.70 7.02
C PHE A 79 19.47 13.04 6.07
N LEU A 80 19.08 12.81 4.83
CA LEU A 80 19.94 12.20 3.80
C LEU A 80 21.04 13.18 3.32
N GLY A 81 20.86 14.46 3.52
CA GLY A 81 21.75 15.53 3.05
C GLY A 81 21.25 16.11 1.74
N SER A 82 20.61 17.26 1.86
CA SER A 82 19.87 17.89 0.76
C SER A 82 20.69 18.07 -0.53
N ALA A 83 22.01 18.37 -0.42
CA ALA A 83 22.90 18.47 -1.58
C ALA A 83 23.10 17.14 -2.35
N LYS A 84 22.86 15.99 -1.68
CA LYS A 84 22.99 14.65 -2.28
C LYS A 84 21.69 14.20 -2.98
N ILE A 85 20.55 14.83 -2.68
CA ILE A 85 19.27 14.47 -3.28
C ILE A 85 19.06 15.27 -4.56
N LYS A 86 19.10 14.57 -5.69
CA LYS A 86 18.98 15.17 -7.03
C LYS A 86 17.54 15.57 -7.33
N ARG A 87 16.58 14.69 -7.02
CA ARG A 87 15.15 14.90 -7.30
C ARG A 87 14.30 14.19 -6.25
N ILE A 88 13.11 14.72 -6.03
CA ILE A 88 12.08 14.14 -5.18
C ILE A 88 10.83 13.98 -6.03
N TYR A 89 10.34 12.75 -6.16
CA TYR A 89 9.11 12.48 -6.89
C TYR A 89 7.96 12.28 -5.93
N PHE A 90 6.86 13.01 -6.15
CA PHE A 90 5.60 12.73 -5.50
C PHE A 90 4.71 11.98 -6.49
N PHE A 91 4.68 10.66 -6.36
CA PHE A 91 3.94 9.75 -7.22
C PHE A 91 2.48 9.69 -6.75
N LEU A 92 1.56 10.12 -7.59
CA LEU A 92 0.14 10.26 -7.29
C LEU A 92 -0.73 9.67 -8.41
N ASN A 93 -1.94 9.20 -8.07
CA ASN A 93 -2.95 8.97 -9.08
C ASN A 93 -3.53 10.30 -9.62
N HIS A 94 -4.12 10.26 -10.82
CA HIS A 94 -4.66 11.44 -11.50
C HIS A 94 -5.75 12.13 -10.70
N ASP A 95 -6.67 11.36 -10.07
CA ASP A 95 -7.78 11.92 -9.31
C ASP A 95 -7.30 12.69 -8.09
N TYR A 96 -6.32 12.17 -7.36
CA TYR A 96 -5.77 12.85 -6.20
C TYR A 96 -5.01 14.12 -6.60
N TYR A 97 -4.25 14.06 -7.69
CA TYR A 97 -3.60 15.27 -8.18
C TYR A 97 -4.60 16.32 -8.64
N LYS A 98 -5.65 15.94 -9.36
CA LYS A 98 -6.72 16.85 -9.79
C LYS A 98 -7.43 17.49 -8.60
N LYS A 99 -7.75 16.71 -7.56
CA LYS A 99 -8.50 17.18 -6.38
C LYS A 99 -7.63 17.96 -5.39
N TYR A 100 -6.41 17.52 -5.14
CA TYR A 100 -5.59 17.99 -4.01
C TYR A 100 -4.26 18.63 -4.42
N GLY A 101 -3.87 18.56 -5.68
CA GLY A 101 -2.58 19.04 -6.17
C GLY A 101 -2.39 20.55 -5.97
N SER A 102 -3.48 21.34 -6.09
CA SER A 102 -3.43 22.79 -5.80
C SER A 102 -3.12 23.07 -4.33
N GLY A 103 -3.73 22.30 -3.41
CA GLY A 103 -3.48 22.39 -1.97
C GLY A 103 -2.02 22.03 -1.63
N LEU A 104 -1.50 20.94 -2.19
CA LEU A 104 -0.09 20.55 -2.04
C LEU A 104 0.86 21.65 -2.54
N LYS A 105 0.61 22.23 -3.73
CA LYS A 105 1.42 23.30 -4.30
C LYS A 105 1.37 24.56 -3.43
N LYS A 106 0.21 24.92 -2.89
CA LYS A 106 0.06 26.06 -1.97
C LYS A 106 0.92 25.89 -0.71
N VAL A 107 0.91 24.71 -0.09
CA VAL A 107 1.75 24.43 1.08
C VAL A 107 3.22 24.41 0.71
N LEU A 108 3.57 23.80 -0.43
CA LEU A 108 4.95 23.73 -0.94
C LEU A 108 5.57 25.10 -1.22
N ALA A 109 4.74 26.12 -1.53
CA ALA A 109 5.16 27.50 -1.76
C ALA A 109 5.61 28.24 -0.49
N ALA A 110 5.36 27.68 0.70
CA ALA A 110 5.80 28.28 1.95
C ALA A 110 7.33 28.40 2.02
N LYS A 111 7.83 29.52 2.61
CA LYS A 111 9.27 29.85 2.71
C LYS A 111 10.15 28.70 3.18
N ARG A 112 9.67 27.92 4.15
CA ARG A 112 10.40 26.76 4.70
C ARG A 112 10.64 25.62 3.71
N TYR A 113 9.81 25.51 2.64
CA TYR A 113 9.89 24.48 1.62
C TYR A 113 10.51 24.94 0.30
N GLN A 114 11.02 26.17 0.19
CA GLN A 114 11.59 26.68 -1.06
C GLN A 114 12.70 25.78 -1.65
N ALA A 115 13.58 25.24 -0.79
CA ALA A 115 14.62 24.30 -1.23
C ALA A 115 14.02 22.97 -1.70
N LEU A 116 12.99 22.47 -1.01
CA LEU A 116 12.26 21.27 -1.36
C LEU A 116 11.52 21.45 -2.71
N ALA A 117 10.84 22.57 -2.89
CA ALA A 117 10.08 22.89 -4.08
C ALA A 117 10.90 22.88 -5.37
N LYS A 118 12.19 23.27 -5.29
CA LYS A 118 13.12 23.23 -6.44
C LYS A 118 13.45 21.81 -6.91
N LYS A 119 13.24 20.80 -6.07
CA LYS A 119 13.59 19.39 -6.34
C LYS A 119 12.37 18.52 -6.50
N LEU A 120 11.21 18.91 -5.95
CA LEU A 120 9.99 18.11 -5.93
C LEU A 120 9.25 18.22 -7.25
N GLU A 121 8.95 17.07 -7.83
CA GLU A 121 8.20 16.90 -9.07
C GLU A 121 7.02 15.97 -8.81
N PHE A 122 5.82 16.34 -9.28
CA PHE A 122 4.65 15.48 -9.27
C PHE A 122 4.72 14.53 -10.46
N PHE A 123 4.74 13.24 -10.18
CA PHE A 123 4.72 12.20 -11.20
C PHE A 123 3.40 11.45 -11.13
N LEU A 124 2.64 11.46 -12.23
CA LEU A 124 1.30 10.88 -12.23
C LEU A 124 1.33 9.41 -12.65
N LYS A 125 0.63 8.60 -11.88
CA LYS A 125 0.45 7.18 -12.11
C LYS A 125 -0.40 6.95 -13.37
N PRO A 126 -0.04 6.01 -14.25
CA PRO A 126 -0.87 5.66 -15.41
C PRO A 126 -2.19 5.00 -14.97
N ASP A 127 -3.21 5.08 -15.81
CA ASP A 127 -4.52 4.45 -15.54
C ASP A 127 -4.45 2.93 -15.72
N THR A 128 -3.59 2.47 -16.63
CA THR A 128 -3.34 1.05 -16.86
C THR A 128 -2.25 0.52 -15.92
N LEU A 129 -2.38 -0.74 -15.47
CA LEU A 129 -1.46 -1.36 -14.52
C LEU A 129 -1.24 -0.51 -13.25
N ALA A 130 -2.29 0.20 -12.85
CA ALA A 130 -2.23 1.20 -11.80
C ALA A 130 -1.86 0.64 -10.42
N TYR A 131 -2.23 -0.62 -10.14
CA TYR A 131 -1.89 -1.29 -8.88
C TYR A 131 -0.42 -1.70 -8.84
N ILE A 132 0.06 -2.46 -9.84
CA ILE A 132 1.46 -2.91 -9.89
C ILE A 132 2.44 -1.74 -10.01
N ALA A 133 2.03 -0.61 -10.60
CA ALA A 133 2.84 0.61 -10.63
C ALA A 133 3.15 1.17 -9.23
N GLY A 134 2.41 0.76 -8.20
CA GLY A 134 2.67 1.09 -6.78
C GLY A 134 3.73 0.22 -6.11
N GLU A 135 4.12 -0.92 -6.72
CA GLU A 135 5.25 -1.72 -6.21
C GLU A 135 6.55 -0.91 -6.38
N GLU A 136 7.38 -0.87 -5.33
CA GLU A 136 8.51 0.08 -5.23
C GLU A 136 9.48 0.02 -6.42
N THR A 137 9.72 -1.14 -7.03
CA THR A 137 10.65 -1.29 -8.14
C THR A 137 9.99 -1.15 -9.52
N ALA A 138 8.71 -1.49 -9.63
CA ALA A 138 7.90 -1.19 -10.81
C ALA A 138 7.72 0.33 -10.97
N LEU A 139 7.54 1.04 -9.86
CA LEU A 139 7.54 2.50 -9.79
C LEU A 139 8.85 3.11 -10.30
N LEU A 140 10.00 2.54 -9.91
CA LEU A 140 11.29 2.98 -10.42
C LEU A 140 11.40 2.81 -11.94
N ASN A 141 10.98 1.65 -12.46
CA ASN A 141 10.96 1.40 -13.89
C ASN A 141 10.07 2.40 -14.65
N LEU A 142 8.90 2.71 -14.07
CA LEU A 142 7.98 3.68 -14.66
C LEU A 142 8.59 5.08 -14.74
N ILE A 143 9.23 5.57 -13.66
CA ILE A 143 9.91 6.87 -13.66
C ILE A 143 11.08 6.91 -14.65
N GLU A 144 11.74 5.77 -14.87
CA GLU A 144 12.82 5.63 -15.86
C GLU A 144 12.31 5.47 -17.31
N GLY A 145 11.00 5.52 -17.55
CA GLY A 145 10.40 5.31 -18.87
C GLY A 145 10.48 3.87 -19.37
N LYS A 146 10.67 2.91 -18.47
CA LYS A 146 10.74 1.47 -18.76
C LYS A 146 9.39 0.79 -18.57
N LYS A 147 9.29 -0.48 -18.98
CA LYS A 147 8.11 -1.32 -18.74
C LYS A 147 7.75 -1.37 -17.25
N ILE A 148 6.47 -1.23 -16.93
CA ILE A 148 5.95 -1.32 -15.57
C ILE A 148 6.02 -2.79 -15.12
N GLN A 149 7.09 -3.14 -14.45
CA GLN A 149 7.31 -4.49 -13.90
C GLN A 149 8.31 -4.42 -12.75
N PRO A 150 8.18 -5.28 -11.73
CA PRO A 150 9.14 -5.38 -10.64
C PRO A 150 10.55 -5.75 -11.10
N ARG A 151 11.54 -5.33 -10.31
CA ARG A 151 12.96 -5.71 -10.50
C ARG A 151 13.32 -6.86 -9.58
N LEU A 152 14.32 -7.64 -9.99
CA LEU A 152 14.94 -8.63 -9.12
C LEU A 152 15.58 -7.95 -7.90
N LYS A 153 15.41 -8.54 -6.73
CA LYS A 153 16.01 -8.10 -5.46
C LYS A 153 16.85 -9.25 -4.88
N PRO A 154 18.06 -9.02 -4.40
CA PRO A 154 18.87 -7.80 -4.46
C PRO A 154 19.33 -7.43 -5.87
N PRO A 155 19.71 -6.15 -6.14
CA PRO A 155 19.86 -5.06 -5.20
C PRO A 155 18.52 -4.40 -4.81
N TYR A 156 18.43 -3.91 -3.57
CA TYR A 156 17.27 -3.18 -3.08
C TYR A 156 17.31 -1.69 -3.47
N PRO A 157 16.16 -0.99 -3.59
CA PRO A 157 16.12 0.44 -3.91
C PRO A 157 16.95 1.33 -2.98
N THR A 158 17.13 0.92 -1.72
CA THR A 158 17.94 1.63 -0.73
C THR A 158 19.42 1.75 -1.13
N THR A 159 19.92 0.83 -1.97
CA THR A 159 21.30 0.81 -2.47
C THR A 159 21.39 1.11 -3.95
N SER A 160 20.47 0.60 -4.76
CA SER A 160 20.44 0.73 -6.22
C SER A 160 19.01 0.87 -6.73
N GLY A 161 18.44 2.05 -6.54
CA GLY A 161 17.07 2.40 -6.93
C GLY A 161 17.01 3.13 -8.27
N LEU A 162 16.50 4.36 -8.28
CA LEU A 162 16.31 5.16 -9.49
C LEU A 162 17.65 5.49 -10.16
N HIS A 163 17.77 5.18 -11.45
CA HIS A 163 19.01 5.35 -12.22
C HIS A 163 20.25 4.73 -11.53
N ASN A 164 20.07 3.58 -10.86
CA ASN A 164 21.11 2.89 -10.08
C ASN A 164 21.65 3.69 -8.88
N HIS A 165 20.91 4.67 -8.38
CA HIS A 165 21.27 5.43 -7.19
C HIS A 165 20.39 5.06 -5.98
N PRO A 166 20.91 5.18 -4.73
CA PRO A 166 20.12 4.99 -3.53
C PRO A 166 18.84 5.81 -3.57
N THR A 167 17.71 5.15 -3.34
CA THR A 167 16.40 5.78 -3.42
C THR A 167 15.58 5.46 -2.18
N LEU A 168 15.16 6.49 -1.45
CA LEU A 168 14.22 6.35 -0.35
C LEU A 168 12.80 6.37 -0.90
N ILE A 169 12.09 5.27 -0.74
CA ILE A 169 10.68 5.15 -1.14
C ILE A 169 9.84 4.92 0.12
N ASN A 170 8.97 5.85 0.45
CA ASN A 170 8.01 5.71 1.53
C ASN A 170 6.60 6.09 1.07
N ASN A 171 5.60 5.43 1.65
CA ASN A 171 4.19 5.77 1.45
C ASN A 171 3.85 7.15 2.05
N THR A 172 2.80 7.78 1.58
CA THR A 172 2.27 9.08 2.05
C THR A 172 2.03 9.11 3.55
N GLU A 173 1.37 8.08 4.12
CA GLU A 173 1.10 7.97 5.56
C GLU A 173 2.39 7.81 6.37
N THR A 174 3.41 7.16 5.81
CA THR A 174 4.71 7.05 6.48
C THR A 174 5.38 8.42 6.63
N PHE A 175 5.37 9.25 5.58
CA PHE A 175 5.91 10.62 5.68
C PHE A 175 5.08 11.51 6.63
N TYR A 176 3.76 11.38 6.64
CA TYR A 176 2.89 12.02 7.61
C TYR A 176 3.32 11.66 9.05
N ASN A 177 3.50 10.37 9.34
CA ASN A 177 3.89 9.90 10.67
C ASN A 177 5.30 10.34 11.07
N ILE A 178 6.26 10.36 10.14
CA ILE A 178 7.60 10.91 10.39
C ILE A 178 7.52 12.36 10.88
N SER A 179 6.71 13.19 10.24
CA SER A 179 6.49 14.56 10.68
C SER A 179 5.98 14.62 12.13
N ARG A 180 5.00 13.78 12.46
CA ARG A 180 4.40 13.73 13.79
C ARG A 180 5.37 13.21 14.85
N VAL A 181 6.16 12.17 14.55
CA VAL A 181 7.21 11.65 15.44
C VAL A 181 8.22 12.76 15.79
N ILE A 182 8.69 13.48 14.79
CA ILE A 182 9.70 14.51 15.00
C ILE A 182 9.14 15.73 15.75
N ARG A 183 7.87 16.05 15.56
CA ARG A 183 7.15 17.11 16.30
C ARG A 183 6.67 16.68 17.70
N GLY A 184 6.88 15.41 18.11
CA GLY A 184 6.39 14.88 19.40
C GLY A 184 4.87 14.74 19.47
N LYS A 185 4.21 14.52 18.32
CA LYS A 185 2.75 14.42 18.18
C LYS A 185 2.29 13.05 17.68
N TYR A 186 3.15 12.06 17.64
CA TYR A 186 2.82 10.70 17.22
C TYR A 186 2.12 9.95 18.35
N GLU A 187 0.99 9.32 18.06
CA GLU A 187 0.08 8.69 19.02
C GLU A 187 -0.12 7.19 18.76
N GLU A 188 0.79 6.53 18.04
CA GLU A 188 0.65 5.12 17.62
C GLU A 188 -0.69 4.83 16.95
N ASP A 189 -1.11 5.74 16.09
CA ASP A 189 -2.32 5.65 15.29
C ASP A 189 -2.03 5.32 13.83
N ARG A 190 -3.07 4.91 13.11
CA ARG A 190 -3.06 4.78 11.65
C ARG A 190 -4.42 5.15 11.06
N PHE A 191 -4.45 5.31 9.76
CA PHE A 191 -5.68 5.56 9.03
C PHE A 191 -6.28 4.25 8.53
N TYR A 192 -7.55 4.04 8.85
CA TYR A 192 -8.36 2.91 8.41
C TYR A 192 -9.41 3.38 7.41
N THR A 193 -9.55 2.69 6.28
CA THR A 193 -10.63 2.92 5.34
C THR A 193 -11.73 1.88 5.57
N ILE A 194 -12.96 2.31 5.82
CA ILE A 194 -14.12 1.43 6.01
C ILE A 194 -15.07 1.64 4.83
N THR A 195 -15.42 0.56 4.14
CA THR A 195 -16.27 0.57 2.93
C THR A 195 -17.22 -0.63 2.90
N GLY A 196 -18.06 -0.70 1.84
CA GLY A 196 -19.05 -1.77 1.67
C GLY A 196 -20.40 -1.44 2.28
N GLY A 197 -21.09 -2.46 2.78
CA GLY A 197 -22.41 -2.35 3.38
C GLY A 197 -22.38 -1.73 4.77
N VAL A 198 -22.03 -0.46 4.90
CA VAL A 198 -21.85 0.23 6.17
C VAL A 198 -22.61 1.54 6.24
N LYS A 199 -22.98 1.94 7.45
CA LYS A 199 -23.73 3.16 7.72
C LYS A 199 -22.91 4.43 7.48
N ARG A 200 -21.60 4.41 7.80
CA ARG A 200 -20.69 5.56 7.74
C ARG A 200 -19.38 5.18 7.04
N PRO A 201 -19.39 5.00 5.70
CA PRO A 201 -18.15 4.73 4.97
C PRO A 201 -17.21 5.93 5.06
N GLY A 202 -15.89 5.67 5.18
CA GLY A 202 -14.93 6.76 5.29
C GLY A 202 -13.55 6.34 5.74
N VAL A 203 -12.71 7.36 6.02
CA VAL A 203 -11.36 7.17 6.57
C VAL A 203 -11.34 7.63 8.01
N TYR A 204 -10.88 6.76 8.89
CA TYR A 204 -10.84 6.97 10.35
C TYR A 204 -9.41 6.86 10.86
N LYS A 205 -9.00 7.82 11.67
CA LYS A 205 -7.72 7.81 12.36
C LYS A 205 -7.92 7.23 13.75
N LEU A 206 -7.38 6.04 14.02
CA LEU A 206 -7.59 5.30 15.26
C LEU A 206 -6.29 4.61 15.71
N PRO A 207 -6.17 4.20 16.99
CA PRO A 207 -5.04 3.43 17.50
C PRO A 207 -4.74 2.17 16.70
N ILE A 208 -3.46 1.79 16.59
CA ILE A 208 -3.01 0.65 15.76
C ILE A 208 -3.30 -0.72 16.38
N ASN A 209 -3.59 -0.78 17.66
CA ASN A 209 -3.81 -2.01 18.43
C ASN A 209 -5.28 -2.44 18.51
N LEU A 210 -6.19 -1.74 17.81
CA LEU A 210 -7.60 -2.10 17.80
C LEU A 210 -7.87 -3.30 16.89
N THR A 211 -8.82 -4.13 17.33
CA THR A 211 -9.37 -5.23 16.52
C THR A 211 -10.35 -4.70 15.46
N ILE A 212 -10.66 -5.54 14.48
CA ILE A 212 -11.68 -5.22 13.46
C ILE A 212 -13.01 -4.88 14.14
N GLU A 213 -13.42 -5.68 15.13
CA GLU A 213 -14.67 -5.45 15.87
C GLU A 213 -14.68 -4.11 16.57
N GLU A 214 -13.63 -3.80 17.33
CA GLU A 214 -13.52 -2.52 18.05
C GLU A 214 -13.57 -1.32 17.11
N ILE A 215 -12.90 -1.41 15.95
CA ILE A 215 -12.92 -0.36 14.92
C ILE A 215 -14.35 -0.17 14.40
N LEU A 216 -15.05 -1.25 14.03
CA LEU A 216 -16.40 -1.18 13.50
C LEU A 216 -17.38 -0.61 14.52
N ARG A 217 -17.28 -1.01 15.80
CA ARG A 217 -18.13 -0.47 16.90
C ARG A 217 -17.84 1.00 17.18
N ARG A 218 -16.57 1.40 17.29
CA ARG A 218 -16.18 2.81 17.56
C ARG A 218 -16.58 3.77 16.43
N THR A 219 -16.75 3.27 15.22
CA THR A 219 -17.10 4.08 14.05
C THR A 219 -18.58 4.03 13.67
N ASP A 220 -19.42 3.33 14.46
CA ASP A 220 -20.84 3.09 14.19
C ASP A 220 -21.06 2.38 12.84
N ASN A 221 -20.18 1.43 12.54
CA ASN A 221 -20.19 0.65 11.30
C ASN A 221 -20.36 -0.86 11.52
N TYR A 222 -20.58 -1.32 12.75
CA TYR A 222 -20.85 -2.74 13.02
C TYR A 222 -22.25 -3.09 12.53
N PRO A 223 -22.41 -4.03 11.57
CA PRO A 223 -23.70 -4.37 11.00
C PRO A 223 -24.62 -5.07 11.99
N SER A 224 -25.94 -4.91 11.81
CA SER A 224 -26.99 -5.67 12.54
C SER A 224 -27.53 -6.86 11.74
N TRP A 225 -26.98 -7.15 10.58
CA TRP A 225 -27.35 -8.21 9.65
C TRP A 225 -26.15 -9.17 9.44
N PRO A 226 -26.37 -10.40 8.90
CA PRO A 226 -25.28 -11.36 8.65
C PRO A 226 -24.26 -10.82 7.65
N PHE A 227 -22.99 -10.82 8.03
CA PHE A 227 -21.91 -10.22 7.25
C PHE A 227 -20.59 -10.96 7.39
N PHE A 228 -19.70 -10.68 6.47
CA PHE A 228 -18.28 -10.99 6.56
C PHE A 228 -17.45 -9.78 6.14
N VAL A 229 -16.19 -9.78 6.50
CA VAL A 229 -15.28 -8.67 6.19
C VAL A 229 -14.08 -9.15 5.40
N GLN A 230 -13.52 -8.24 4.57
CA GLN A 230 -12.19 -8.40 4.00
C GLN A 230 -11.31 -7.30 4.59
N SER A 231 -10.22 -7.69 5.25
CA SER A 231 -9.34 -6.80 6.01
C SER A 231 -7.96 -6.72 5.37
N GLY A 232 -7.47 -5.49 5.16
CA GLY A 232 -6.13 -5.23 4.63
C GLY A 232 -6.08 -4.71 3.21
N GLY A 233 -7.12 -4.93 2.42
CA GLY A 233 -7.29 -4.51 1.02
C GLY A 233 -8.47 -5.23 0.41
N GLU A 234 -9.22 -4.61 -0.50
CA GLU A 234 -10.38 -5.26 -1.14
C GLU A 234 -9.98 -6.34 -2.16
N ALA A 235 -8.74 -6.30 -2.64
CA ALA A 235 -8.22 -7.34 -3.53
C ALA A 235 -7.26 -8.31 -2.81
N SER A 236 -6.41 -7.81 -1.91
CA SER A 236 -5.31 -8.57 -1.31
C SER A 236 -5.53 -8.94 0.17
N GLY A 237 -6.60 -8.45 0.78
CA GLY A 237 -6.90 -8.63 2.19
C GLY A 237 -7.45 -10.01 2.53
N GLU A 238 -7.27 -10.40 3.78
CA GLU A 238 -7.80 -11.63 4.35
C GLU A 238 -9.29 -11.49 4.65
N VAL A 239 -10.05 -12.57 4.48
CA VAL A 239 -11.51 -12.60 4.68
C VAL A 239 -11.82 -13.30 6.01
N PHE A 240 -12.64 -12.66 6.83
CA PHE A 240 -13.08 -13.13 8.14
C PHE A 240 -14.61 -13.18 8.21
N ASN A 241 -15.18 -14.20 8.84
CA ASN A 241 -16.59 -14.19 9.22
C ASN A 241 -16.81 -13.31 10.47
N SER A 242 -18.07 -13.09 10.84
CA SER A 242 -18.44 -12.24 11.98
C SER A 242 -17.90 -12.71 13.33
N ASP A 243 -17.51 -13.98 13.47
CA ASP A 243 -17.02 -14.56 14.73
C ASP A 243 -15.49 -14.46 14.87
N GLN A 244 -14.80 -13.91 13.86
CA GLN A 244 -13.33 -13.85 13.77
C GLN A 244 -12.79 -12.42 13.79
N LEU A 245 -13.55 -11.46 14.30
CA LEU A 245 -13.23 -10.03 14.23
C LEU A 245 -12.32 -9.52 15.35
N ASP A 246 -11.84 -10.39 16.22
CA ASP A 246 -10.85 -10.12 17.27
C ASP A 246 -9.41 -9.95 16.74
N GLN A 247 -9.26 -9.93 15.41
CA GLN A 247 -7.98 -9.77 14.73
C GLN A 247 -7.65 -8.29 14.44
N PRO A 248 -6.36 -7.88 14.48
CA PRO A 248 -5.94 -6.55 14.07
C PRO A 248 -6.06 -6.37 12.55
N VAL A 249 -6.27 -5.13 12.11
CA VAL A 249 -6.29 -4.81 10.67
C VAL A 249 -4.87 -4.75 10.12
N ALA A 250 -4.56 -5.66 9.19
CA ALA A 250 -3.26 -5.75 8.52
C ALA A 250 -3.19 -4.92 7.21
N GLY A 251 -2.15 -5.14 6.42
CA GLY A 251 -2.01 -4.66 5.04
C GLY A 251 -2.17 -3.15 4.88
N ALA A 252 -3.00 -2.75 3.91
CA ALA A 252 -3.22 -1.35 3.56
C ALA A 252 -4.15 -0.59 4.53
N GLY A 253 -4.65 -1.24 5.59
CA GLY A 253 -5.49 -0.59 6.59
C GLY A 253 -6.92 -0.34 6.13
N SER A 254 -7.55 -1.28 5.44
CA SER A 254 -8.96 -1.19 5.06
C SER A 254 -9.78 -2.34 5.63
N ILE A 255 -11.07 -2.07 5.81
CA ILE A 255 -12.10 -3.04 6.18
C ILE A 255 -13.23 -2.87 5.18
N MET A 256 -13.45 -3.89 4.34
CA MET A 256 -14.57 -3.96 3.42
C MET A 256 -15.62 -4.91 4.00
N ILE A 257 -16.87 -4.45 4.13
CA ILE A 257 -17.97 -5.24 4.69
C ILE A 257 -18.89 -5.70 3.57
N TYR A 258 -19.17 -7.00 3.55
CA TYR A 258 -20.05 -7.66 2.61
C TYR A 258 -21.29 -8.20 3.31
N HIS A 259 -22.47 -8.00 2.71
CA HIS A 259 -23.70 -8.63 3.17
C HIS A 259 -23.68 -10.11 2.79
N GLU A 260 -23.79 -11.03 3.76
CA GLU A 260 -23.57 -12.45 3.52
C GLU A 260 -24.60 -13.06 2.56
N GLU A 261 -25.87 -12.68 2.70
CA GLU A 261 -26.98 -13.20 1.88
C GLU A 261 -27.06 -12.54 0.49
N GLU A 262 -26.70 -11.26 0.38
CA GLU A 262 -26.81 -10.50 -0.88
C GLU A 262 -25.55 -10.64 -1.76
N THR A 263 -24.42 -11.07 -1.17
CA THR A 263 -23.17 -11.17 -1.90
C THR A 263 -23.17 -12.43 -2.78
N ASP A 264 -23.20 -12.23 -4.09
CA ASP A 264 -22.97 -13.30 -5.05
C ASP A 264 -21.52 -13.79 -4.95
N ARG A 265 -21.35 -14.93 -4.31
CA ARG A 265 -20.05 -15.56 -4.02
C ARG A 265 -19.20 -15.76 -5.27
N ARG A 266 -19.82 -16.11 -6.38
CA ARG A 266 -19.11 -16.36 -7.65
C ARG A 266 -18.70 -15.06 -8.33
N LYS A 267 -19.52 -14.02 -8.25
CA LYS A 267 -19.15 -12.69 -8.75
C LYS A 267 -17.98 -12.10 -7.97
N LEU A 268 -17.94 -12.29 -6.65
CA LEU A 268 -16.82 -11.81 -5.82
C LEU A 268 -15.50 -12.50 -6.21
N LEU A 269 -15.50 -13.83 -6.37
CA LEU A 269 -14.32 -14.55 -6.87
C LEU A 269 -13.88 -14.05 -8.26
N LYS A 270 -14.83 -13.87 -9.17
CA LYS A 270 -14.55 -13.33 -10.52
C LYS A 270 -13.97 -11.92 -10.45
N TYR A 271 -14.46 -11.09 -9.55
CA TYR A 271 -13.96 -9.73 -9.34
C TYR A 271 -12.48 -9.75 -8.94
N TRP A 272 -12.09 -10.51 -7.91
CA TRP A 272 -10.70 -10.64 -7.49
C TRP A 272 -9.81 -11.17 -8.62
N LEU A 273 -10.18 -12.29 -9.22
CA LEU A 273 -9.38 -12.90 -10.29
C LEU A 273 -9.21 -11.97 -11.49
N LYS A 274 -10.26 -11.25 -11.87
CA LYS A 274 -10.19 -10.27 -12.96
C LYS A 274 -9.32 -9.07 -12.62
N PHE A 275 -9.38 -8.60 -11.36
CA PHE A 275 -8.48 -7.55 -10.88
C PHE A 275 -7.02 -7.98 -11.04
N TYR A 276 -6.65 -9.14 -10.50
CA TYR A 276 -5.27 -9.63 -10.58
C TYR A 276 -4.81 -9.89 -12.01
N GLN A 277 -5.67 -10.44 -12.86
CA GLN A 277 -5.38 -10.60 -14.28
C GLN A 277 -5.09 -9.26 -14.96
N ASN A 278 -5.90 -8.24 -14.71
CA ASN A 278 -5.75 -6.92 -15.30
C ASN A 278 -4.52 -6.16 -14.76
N GLN A 279 -4.08 -6.46 -13.55
CA GLN A 279 -2.94 -5.81 -12.90
C GLN A 279 -1.63 -6.59 -13.08
N SER A 280 -1.66 -7.79 -13.65
CA SER A 280 -0.46 -8.57 -13.94
C SER A 280 0.43 -7.85 -14.94
N CYS A 281 1.70 -7.62 -14.60
CA CYS A 281 2.68 -7.04 -15.52
C CYS A 281 3.12 -8.01 -16.63
N GLY A 282 2.74 -9.30 -16.51
CA GLY A 282 3.06 -10.37 -17.46
C GLY A 282 4.50 -10.92 -17.37
N GLN A 283 5.30 -10.48 -16.37
CA GLN A 283 6.71 -10.88 -16.27
C GLN A 283 6.89 -12.36 -15.92
N CYS A 284 6.21 -12.85 -14.86
CA CYS A 284 6.35 -14.24 -14.40
C CYS A 284 5.18 -15.10 -14.86
N ALA A 285 5.49 -16.35 -15.25
CA ALA A 285 4.47 -17.30 -15.71
C ALA A 285 3.39 -17.61 -14.66
N PRO A 286 3.71 -17.86 -13.37
CA PRO A 286 2.67 -18.16 -12.38
C PRO A 286 1.59 -17.09 -12.31
N CYS A 287 1.96 -15.81 -12.25
CA CYS A 287 1.00 -14.70 -12.19
C CYS A 287 0.28 -14.52 -13.53
N ARG A 288 1.00 -14.47 -14.67
CA ARG A 288 0.42 -14.24 -15.99
C ARG A 288 -0.57 -15.34 -16.40
N GLU A 289 -0.16 -16.59 -16.30
CA GLU A 289 -0.97 -17.74 -16.70
C GLU A 289 -1.93 -18.17 -15.59
N GLY A 290 -1.47 -18.18 -14.33
CA GLY A 290 -2.27 -18.66 -13.20
C GLY A 290 -3.50 -17.79 -12.96
N THR A 291 -3.39 -16.47 -12.99
CA THR A 291 -4.55 -15.59 -12.81
C THR A 291 -5.56 -15.74 -13.93
N TYR A 292 -5.10 -15.93 -15.17
CA TYR A 292 -5.96 -16.19 -16.32
C TYR A 292 -6.67 -17.55 -16.19
N ARG A 293 -5.96 -18.61 -15.87
CA ARG A 293 -6.51 -19.96 -15.71
C ARG A 293 -7.51 -20.06 -14.56
N LEU A 294 -7.22 -19.43 -13.42
CA LEU A 294 -8.17 -19.34 -12.30
C LEU A 294 -9.46 -18.62 -12.74
N TRP A 295 -9.33 -17.53 -13.50
CA TRP A 295 -10.50 -16.82 -14.04
C TRP A 295 -11.31 -17.69 -15.02
N GLU A 296 -10.67 -18.45 -15.90
CA GLU A 296 -11.33 -19.41 -16.78
C GLU A 296 -12.08 -20.49 -15.97
N LEU A 297 -11.42 -21.08 -14.95
CA LEU A 297 -12.03 -22.12 -14.10
C LEU A 297 -13.30 -21.63 -13.42
N VAL A 298 -13.26 -20.43 -12.83
CA VAL A 298 -14.42 -19.85 -12.14
C VAL A 298 -15.55 -19.47 -13.11
N ASN A 299 -15.30 -19.38 -14.41
CA ASN A 299 -16.33 -19.13 -15.42
C ASN A 299 -17.00 -20.41 -15.96
N LYS A 300 -16.42 -21.61 -15.72
CA LYS A 300 -17.03 -22.89 -16.10
C LYS A 300 -18.26 -23.18 -15.25
N LYS A 301 -19.18 -24.01 -15.75
CA LYS A 301 -20.36 -24.46 -14.99
C LYS A 301 -19.95 -25.17 -13.71
N GLU A 302 -18.97 -26.04 -13.79
CA GLU A 302 -18.37 -26.77 -12.67
C GLU A 302 -16.89 -26.38 -12.55
N ILE A 303 -16.47 -26.11 -11.32
CA ILE A 303 -15.09 -25.71 -11.02
C ILE A 303 -14.29 -26.97 -10.68
N ASP A 304 -13.20 -27.21 -11.41
CA ASP A 304 -12.19 -28.19 -11.00
C ASP A 304 -11.38 -27.61 -9.83
N TYR A 305 -11.82 -27.94 -8.61
CA TYR A 305 -11.19 -27.44 -7.39
C TYR A 305 -9.78 -28.02 -7.16
N LYS A 306 -9.47 -29.21 -7.67
CA LYS A 306 -8.12 -29.75 -7.57
C LYS A 306 -7.14 -28.87 -8.35
N LEU A 307 -7.41 -28.66 -9.63
CA LEU A 307 -6.60 -27.79 -10.48
C LEU A 307 -6.58 -26.35 -9.97
N PHE A 308 -7.73 -25.84 -9.44
CA PHE A 308 -7.81 -24.51 -8.87
C PHE A 308 -6.79 -24.32 -7.75
N TRP A 309 -6.71 -25.24 -6.79
CA TRP A 309 -5.80 -25.15 -5.64
C TRP A 309 -4.34 -25.41 -6.01
N GLU A 310 -4.06 -26.24 -7.01
CA GLU A 310 -2.71 -26.44 -7.56
C GLU A 310 -2.18 -25.12 -8.16
N ILE A 311 -3.01 -24.39 -8.90
CA ILE A 311 -2.64 -23.08 -9.45
C ILE A 311 -2.45 -22.04 -8.33
N VAL A 312 -3.33 -22.03 -7.32
CA VAL A 312 -3.20 -21.12 -6.16
C VAL A 312 -1.90 -21.38 -5.41
N ALA A 313 -1.52 -22.63 -5.17
CA ALA A 313 -0.24 -22.98 -4.55
C ALA A 313 0.95 -22.51 -5.40
N SER A 314 0.91 -22.74 -6.71
CA SER A 314 1.95 -22.26 -7.62
C SER A 314 2.09 -20.71 -7.58
N LEU A 315 0.97 -19.98 -7.52
CA LEU A 315 1.00 -18.51 -7.38
C LEU A 315 1.70 -18.08 -6.08
N GLU A 316 1.39 -18.74 -4.97
CA GLU A 316 1.95 -18.43 -3.67
C GLU A 316 3.47 -18.66 -3.61
N GLU A 317 3.92 -19.81 -4.11
CA GLU A 317 5.29 -20.28 -3.96
C GLU A 317 6.25 -19.69 -5.01
N THR A 318 5.76 -19.39 -6.22
CA THR A 318 6.63 -19.12 -7.36
C THR A 318 6.40 -17.76 -8.05
N SER A 319 5.45 -16.93 -7.54
CA SER A 319 5.29 -15.58 -8.08
C SER A 319 6.48 -14.68 -7.74
N PHE A 320 6.89 -13.90 -8.72
CA PHE A 320 8.07 -13.04 -8.62
C PHE A 320 7.89 -11.86 -7.63
N CYS A 321 6.69 -11.38 -7.42
CA CYS A 321 6.39 -10.24 -6.55
C CYS A 321 5.08 -10.40 -5.78
N GLY A 322 4.84 -9.46 -4.85
CA GLY A 322 3.66 -9.43 -4.00
C GLY A 322 2.31 -9.45 -4.72
N LEU A 323 2.24 -9.06 -6.01
CA LEU A 323 0.98 -9.15 -6.74
C LEU A 323 0.52 -10.62 -6.83
N GLY A 324 1.31 -11.49 -7.44
CA GLY A 324 0.90 -12.89 -7.62
C GLY A 324 0.82 -13.67 -6.29
N SER A 325 1.78 -13.46 -5.38
CA SER A 325 1.83 -14.16 -4.10
C SER A 325 0.77 -13.72 -3.08
N SER A 326 0.09 -12.58 -3.28
CA SER A 326 -0.98 -12.12 -2.39
C SER A 326 -2.38 -12.62 -2.79
N LEU A 327 -2.62 -13.01 -4.05
CA LEU A 327 -3.91 -13.55 -4.49
C LEU A 327 -4.39 -14.77 -3.67
N PRO A 328 -3.51 -15.71 -3.26
CA PRO A 328 -3.90 -16.82 -2.39
C PRO A 328 -4.53 -16.41 -1.06
N VAL A 329 -4.18 -15.25 -0.50
CA VAL A 329 -4.68 -14.78 0.80
C VAL A 329 -6.21 -14.67 0.84
N PRO A 330 -6.86 -13.82 0.01
CA PRO A 330 -8.32 -13.73 -0.02
C PRO A 330 -8.98 -15.05 -0.45
N LEU A 331 -8.39 -15.79 -1.39
CA LEU A 331 -8.97 -17.05 -1.85
C LEU A 331 -9.01 -18.09 -0.74
N LYS A 332 -7.89 -18.35 -0.07
CA LYS A 332 -7.81 -19.35 1.02
C LYS A 332 -8.72 -18.98 2.18
N SER A 333 -8.65 -17.73 2.66
CA SER A 333 -9.47 -17.28 3.79
C SER A 333 -10.96 -17.28 3.45
N TYR A 334 -11.35 -16.86 2.25
CA TYR A 334 -12.74 -16.88 1.82
C TYR A 334 -13.31 -18.30 1.76
N PHE A 335 -12.58 -19.24 1.15
CA PHE A 335 -13.03 -20.63 1.09
C PHE A 335 -13.08 -21.30 2.45
N ASN A 336 -12.14 -20.99 3.33
CA ASN A 336 -12.09 -21.56 4.69
C ASN A 336 -13.17 -20.98 5.60
N ASN A 337 -13.37 -19.67 5.56
CA ASN A 337 -14.18 -18.95 6.56
C ASN A 337 -15.62 -18.74 6.13
N ILE A 338 -15.89 -18.64 4.81
CA ILE A 338 -17.21 -18.28 4.28
C ILE A 338 -17.85 -19.41 3.47
N VAL A 339 -17.12 -20.01 2.52
CA VAL A 339 -17.69 -21.02 1.63
C VAL A 339 -17.78 -22.40 2.33
N LYS A 340 -16.90 -22.64 3.31
CA LYS A 340 -16.81 -23.90 4.09
C LYS A 340 -16.84 -25.13 3.16
N ILE A 341 -15.92 -25.19 2.19
CA ILE A 341 -15.76 -26.39 1.38
C ILE A 341 -15.22 -27.48 2.32
N VAL A 342 -16.08 -28.43 2.64
CA VAL A 342 -15.66 -29.67 3.28
C VAL A 342 -14.63 -30.31 2.36
N LYS A 343 -13.39 -30.43 2.83
CA LYS A 343 -12.37 -31.24 2.16
C LYS A 343 -12.93 -32.66 2.11
N LYS A 344 -13.42 -33.11 0.96
CA LYS A 344 -13.67 -34.51 0.68
C LYS A 344 -12.37 -35.17 0.25
#